data_622a2723f19e663451894cb61ee65953
#
_entry.id   622a2723f19e663451894cb61ee65953
#
_cell.length_a   1.000
_cell.length_b   1.000
_cell.length_c   1.000
_cell.angle_alpha   90.00
_cell.angle_beta   90.00
_cell.angle_gamma   90.00
#
_symmetry.space_group_name_H-M   'P 1'
#
loop_
_entity.id
_entity.type
_entity.pdbx_description
1 polymer ?
#
loop_
_entity_poly.entity_id
_entity_poly.type
_entity_poly.pdbx_seq_one_letter_code
_entity_poly.pdbx_strand_id
1 'polypeptide(L)'
;NGKPSSTHGLLCINHEYTDDGLLHSGGMQDWSAEKVAKSKAAHGVSVIEVRRDQDGWQVVRPSRLARRISADTPCRISGPARNHPELNTATDRRGEVVLGTVNNCAMGVTPWGTYLTCEENFNGYFKGPPAPSADQKRYGLTEKGFGFRWHEHDERFDATRHPNEVNRFGWVVEIDPWRPDQQPVKRT
;
A
#
# COMPACT_ATOMS: atom_id res chain seq x y z
N ASN A 1 24.83 -5.00 3.46
CA ASN A 1 26.11 -5.65 3.73
C ASN A 1 26.08 -6.71 4.83
N GLY A 2 24.92 -7.04 5.38
CA GLY A 2 24.68 -8.24 6.18
C GLY A 2 25.34 -8.34 7.56
N LYS A 3 26.06 -7.32 8.00
CA LYS A 3 26.61 -7.34 9.35
C LYS A 3 25.63 -6.69 10.33
N PRO A 4 25.27 -7.36 11.42
CA PRO A 4 24.47 -6.76 12.49
C PRO A 4 25.13 -5.49 13.02
N SER A 5 24.35 -4.45 13.26
CA SER A 5 24.80 -3.20 13.87
C SER A 5 23.82 -2.78 14.97
N SER A 6 24.38 -2.37 16.11
CA SER A 6 23.61 -1.80 17.22
C SER A 6 23.49 -0.28 17.14
N THR A 7 24.10 0.34 16.13
CA THR A 7 24.22 1.81 16.03
C THR A 7 23.78 2.35 14.65
N HIS A 8 23.42 1.49 13.72
CA HIS A 8 22.99 1.91 12.37
C HIS A 8 22.04 0.87 11.77
N GLY A 9 20.97 1.33 11.16
CA GLY A 9 19.97 0.45 10.53
C GLY A 9 18.94 1.19 9.71
N LEU A 10 18.02 0.41 9.16
CA LEU A 10 16.83 0.91 8.50
C LEU A 10 15.62 0.60 9.36
N LEU A 11 14.77 1.58 9.57
CA LEU A 11 13.48 1.46 10.23
C LEU A 11 12.40 1.47 9.15
N CYS A 12 11.63 0.38 9.07
CA CYS A 12 10.44 0.28 8.23
C CYS A 12 9.21 0.49 9.10
N ILE A 13 8.30 1.37 8.67
CA ILE A 13 7.12 1.77 9.44
C ILE A 13 5.90 1.66 8.55
N ASN A 14 4.92 0.87 8.98
CA ASN A 14 3.61 0.84 8.34
C ASN A 14 2.82 2.12 8.64
N HIS A 15 2.09 2.59 7.63
CA HIS A 15 1.06 3.61 7.74
C HIS A 15 -0.25 2.96 7.30
N GLU A 16 -0.96 2.42 8.27
CA GLU A 16 -2.10 1.53 8.04
C GLU A 16 -3.25 2.24 7.33
N TYR A 17 -3.80 3.25 7.97
CA TYR A 17 -4.89 4.05 7.41
C TYR A 17 -4.84 5.50 7.91
N THR A 18 -5.70 6.34 7.37
CA THR A 18 -5.84 7.73 7.76
C THR A 18 -7.26 8.03 8.22
N ASP A 19 -7.39 8.92 9.18
CA ASP A 19 -8.64 9.64 9.41
C ASP A 19 -8.63 10.90 8.54
N ASP A 20 -9.35 10.84 7.41
CA ASP A 20 -9.42 11.93 6.45
C ASP A 20 -10.14 13.17 7.04
N GLY A 21 -10.93 13.00 8.12
CA GLY A 21 -11.50 14.10 8.88
C GLY A 21 -10.43 14.92 9.62
N LEU A 22 -9.33 14.29 10.02
CA LEU A 22 -8.19 14.93 10.69
C LEU A 22 -7.04 15.28 9.72
N LEU A 23 -6.87 14.51 8.65
CA LEU A 23 -5.77 14.67 7.70
C LEU A 23 -5.87 15.98 6.91
N HIS A 24 -7.09 16.46 6.65
CA HIS A 24 -7.34 17.60 5.79
C HIS A 24 -7.87 18.79 6.56
N SER A 25 -7.45 19.99 6.15
CA SER A 25 -8.13 21.22 6.58
C SER A 25 -9.56 21.20 6.06
N GLY A 26 -10.55 21.39 6.96
CA GLY A 26 -11.98 21.25 6.64
C GLY A 26 -12.44 19.79 6.54
N GLY A 27 -11.60 18.82 6.93
CA GLY A 27 -11.96 17.40 6.96
C GLY A 27 -12.44 16.86 5.62
N MET A 28 -13.53 16.10 5.65
CA MET A 28 -14.15 15.49 4.47
C MET A 28 -15.06 16.44 3.67
N GLN A 29 -15.17 17.71 4.07
CA GLN A 29 -15.88 18.73 3.28
C GLN A 29 -15.07 19.05 2.03
N ASP A 30 -15.74 19.48 0.96
CA ASP A 30 -15.14 19.84 -0.32
C ASP A 30 -14.13 18.77 -0.79
N TRP A 31 -14.60 17.51 -0.82
CA TRP A 31 -13.78 16.37 -1.21
C TRP A 31 -13.23 16.57 -2.62
N SER A 32 -11.94 16.37 -2.84
CA SER A 32 -11.26 16.75 -4.08
C SER A 32 -10.17 15.74 -4.45
N ALA A 33 -9.73 15.80 -5.70
CA ALA A 33 -8.63 15.00 -6.20
C ALA A 33 -7.33 15.21 -5.38
N GLU A 34 -7.08 16.43 -4.91
CA GLU A 34 -5.93 16.73 -4.05
C GLU A 34 -6.03 16.04 -2.69
N LYS A 35 -7.21 16.04 -2.08
CA LYS A 35 -7.46 15.32 -0.82
C LYS A 35 -7.29 13.83 -0.98
N VAL A 36 -7.81 13.24 -2.07
CA VAL A 36 -7.59 11.83 -2.40
C VAL A 36 -6.11 11.53 -2.60
N ALA A 37 -5.38 12.35 -3.35
CA ALA A 37 -3.94 12.17 -3.56
C ALA A 37 -3.16 12.23 -2.23
N LYS A 38 -3.49 13.17 -1.34
CA LYS A 38 -2.87 13.27 -0.02
C LYS A 38 -3.20 12.06 0.86
N SER A 39 -4.45 11.59 0.87
CA SER A 39 -4.87 10.40 1.59
C SER A 39 -4.09 9.17 1.10
N LYS A 40 -4.03 8.94 -0.22
CA LYS A 40 -3.23 7.86 -0.83
C LYS A 40 -1.75 7.94 -0.47
N ALA A 41 -1.15 9.14 -0.48
CA ALA A 41 0.25 9.35 -0.12
C ALA A 41 0.53 9.11 1.37
N ALA A 42 -0.47 9.24 2.23
CA ALA A 42 -0.34 9.00 3.66
C ALA A 42 -0.37 7.51 4.04
N HIS A 43 -0.82 6.62 3.16
CA HIS A 43 -0.85 5.16 3.35
C HIS A 43 0.49 4.50 2.99
N GLY A 44 0.63 3.23 3.35
CA GLY A 44 1.72 2.36 2.91
C GLY A 44 2.86 2.22 3.89
N VAL A 45 4.12 2.34 3.44
CA VAL A 45 5.32 2.09 4.25
C VAL A 45 6.34 3.20 4.08
N SER A 46 6.94 3.65 5.20
CA SER A 46 8.18 4.44 5.18
C SER A 46 9.38 3.54 5.43
N VAL A 47 10.45 3.75 4.66
CA VAL A 47 11.80 3.25 4.97
C VAL A 47 12.64 4.47 5.32
N ILE A 48 13.22 4.48 6.53
CA ILE A 48 14.09 5.56 6.99
C ILE A 48 15.41 5.00 7.51
N GLU A 49 16.50 5.69 7.24
CA GLU A 49 17.81 5.35 7.75
C GLU A 49 18.00 6.01 9.11
N VAL A 50 18.44 5.24 10.10
CA VAL A 50 18.67 5.71 11.46
C VAL A 50 20.07 5.38 11.93
N ARG A 51 20.68 6.28 12.70
CA ARG A 51 21.97 6.08 13.35
C ARG A 51 21.88 6.49 14.81
N ARG A 52 22.54 5.72 15.65
CA ARG A 52 22.68 6.02 17.07
C ARG A 52 23.98 6.76 17.33
N ASP A 53 23.90 7.84 18.05
CA ASP A 53 25.03 8.60 18.60
C ASP A 53 24.88 8.72 20.13
N GLN A 54 25.64 9.65 20.75
CA GLN A 54 25.59 9.90 22.18
C GLN A 54 24.26 10.50 22.67
N ASP A 55 23.50 11.15 21.77
CA ASP A 55 22.20 11.77 22.06
C ASP A 55 21.03 10.83 21.74
N GLY A 56 21.28 9.59 21.30
CA GLY A 56 20.30 8.59 21.00
C GLY A 56 20.15 8.29 19.50
N TRP A 57 18.97 7.82 19.10
CA TRP A 57 18.69 7.49 17.70
C TRP A 57 18.30 8.72 16.90
N GLN A 58 19.02 8.96 15.80
CA GLN A 58 18.79 10.07 14.89
C GLN A 58 18.43 9.58 13.50
N VAL A 59 17.54 10.31 12.81
CA VAL A 59 17.24 10.07 11.41
C VAL A 59 18.34 10.64 10.53
N VAL A 60 18.91 9.81 9.68
CA VAL A 60 19.93 10.24 8.70
C VAL A 60 19.26 11.02 7.57
N ARG A 61 19.64 12.28 7.40
CA ARG A 61 19.16 13.17 6.32
C ARG A 61 20.29 13.99 5.74
N PRO A 62 20.48 13.96 4.39
CA PRO A 62 19.77 13.13 3.41
C PRO A 62 20.19 11.65 3.48
N SER A 63 19.31 10.75 3.02
CA SER A 63 19.63 9.34 2.84
C SER A 63 19.12 8.84 1.48
N ARG A 64 19.94 8.12 0.77
CA ARG A 64 19.58 7.45 -0.50
C ARG A 64 18.64 6.26 -0.28
N LEU A 65 18.56 5.73 0.94
CA LEU A 65 17.75 4.58 1.29
C LEU A 65 16.35 5.00 1.75
N ALA A 66 16.19 6.27 2.19
CA ALA A 66 14.93 6.78 2.67
C ALA A 66 13.92 6.94 1.52
N ARG A 67 12.72 6.38 1.71
CA ARG A 67 11.64 6.47 0.73
C ARG A 67 10.27 6.19 1.31
N ARG A 68 9.26 6.60 0.57
CA ARG A 68 7.85 6.23 0.79
C ARG A 68 7.41 5.21 -0.25
N ILE A 69 6.68 4.22 0.21
CA ILE A 69 5.90 3.30 -0.60
C ILE A 69 4.45 3.60 -0.24
N SER A 70 3.65 4.05 -1.20
CA SER A 70 2.30 4.57 -0.97
C SER A 70 1.26 3.81 -1.80
N ALA A 71 0.02 4.25 -1.75
CA ALA A 71 -1.07 3.71 -2.57
C ALA A 71 -0.90 3.94 -4.09
N ASP A 72 0.12 4.68 -4.53
CA ASP A 72 0.45 4.89 -5.96
C ASP A 72 1.82 4.32 -6.37
N THR A 73 2.56 3.70 -5.45
CA THR A 73 3.86 3.11 -5.77
C THR A 73 3.68 1.83 -6.59
N PRO A 74 4.33 1.68 -7.77
CA PRO A 74 4.26 0.45 -8.52
C PRO A 74 4.80 -0.76 -7.74
N CYS A 75 4.01 -1.82 -7.61
CA CYS A 75 4.36 -3.08 -6.97
C CYS A 75 4.25 -4.22 -7.97
N ARG A 76 5.26 -5.07 -8.07
CA ARG A 76 5.18 -6.27 -8.90
C ARG A 76 4.32 -7.34 -8.22
N ILE A 77 3.58 -8.09 -9.02
CA ILE A 77 2.86 -9.28 -8.55
C ILE A 77 3.74 -10.51 -8.80
N SER A 78 3.83 -11.39 -7.82
CA SER A 78 4.62 -12.63 -7.87
C SER A 78 3.89 -13.74 -7.12
N GLY A 79 4.09 -14.97 -7.52
CA GLY A 79 3.45 -16.12 -6.91
C GLY A 79 2.41 -16.78 -7.84
N PRO A 80 1.59 -17.70 -7.32
CA PRO A 80 0.69 -18.53 -8.14
C PRO A 80 -0.37 -17.74 -8.90
N ALA A 81 -0.85 -16.62 -8.37
CA ALA A 81 -1.88 -15.82 -9.02
C ALA A 81 -1.33 -14.85 -10.08
N ARG A 82 -0.01 -14.71 -10.21
CA ARG A 82 0.57 -13.84 -11.26
C ARG A 82 0.05 -14.26 -12.65
N ASN A 83 -0.32 -13.28 -13.45
CA ASN A 83 -0.88 -13.46 -14.80
C ASN A 83 -2.28 -14.13 -14.82
N HIS A 84 -2.93 -14.28 -13.67
CA HIS A 84 -4.31 -14.77 -13.65
C HIS A 84 -5.25 -13.74 -14.31
N PRO A 85 -6.23 -14.15 -15.14
CA PRO A 85 -7.12 -13.23 -15.84
C PRO A 85 -7.87 -12.26 -14.91
N GLU A 86 -8.19 -12.67 -13.69
CA GLU A 86 -8.85 -11.81 -12.69
C GLU A 86 -7.95 -10.74 -12.08
N LEU A 87 -6.65 -10.73 -12.40
CA LEU A 87 -5.73 -9.65 -12.07
C LEU A 87 -5.51 -8.68 -13.22
N ASN A 88 -6.07 -8.96 -14.39
CA ASN A 88 -5.91 -8.12 -15.57
C ASN A 88 -6.78 -6.87 -15.47
N THR A 89 -6.20 -5.72 -15.80
CA THR A 89 -6.90 -4.44 -15.87
C THR A 89 -6.67 -3.76 -17.21
N ALA A 90 -7.34 -2.66 -17.47
CA ALA A 90 -7.13 -1.89 -18.70
C ALA A 90 -5.70 -1.36 -18.82
N THR A 91 -5.06 -1.03 -17.70
CA THR A 91 -3.70 -0.49 -17.63
C THR A 91 -2.63 -1.56 -17.48
N ASP A 92 -2.98 -2.75 -17.01
CA ASP A 92 -2.08 -3.90 -16.88
C ASP A 92 -2.79 -5.17 -17.33
N ARG A 93 -2.70 -5.44 -18.64
CA ARG A 93 -3.38 -6.57 -19.30
C ARG A 93 -2.79 -7.95 -18.96
N ARG A 94 -1.69 -7.98 -18.21
CA ARG A 94 -1.01 -9.22 -17.82
C ARG A 94 -1.08 -9.51 -16.33
N GLY A 95 -1.61 -8.59 -15.52
CA GLY A 95 -1.69 -8.77 -14.08
C GLY A 95 -0.30 -8.91 -13.44
N GLU A 96 0.65 -8.06 -13.85
CA GLU A 96 2.05 -8.14 -13.39
C GLU A 96 2.45 -7.01 -12.43
N VAL A 97 1.80 -5.84 -12.57
CA VAL A 97 2.14 -4.64 -11.78
C VAL A 97 0.87 -3.95 -11.32
N VAL A 98 0.75 -3.76 -10.03
CA VAL A 98 -0.33 -2.97 -9.42
C VAL A 98 0.21 -1.68 -8.84
N LEU A 99 -0.56 -0.60 -8.92
CA LEU A 99 -0.24 0.63 -8.22
C LEU A 99 -0.70 0.53 -6.77
N GLY A 100 0.28 0.59 -5.86
CA GLY A 100 0.05 0.82 -4.45
C GLY A 100 -0.08 -0.39 -3.56
N THR A 101 0.01 -0.05 -2.30
CA THR A 101 -0.33 -0.87 -1.15
C THR A 101 -1.11 -0.02 -0.16
N VAL A 102 -2.09 -0.61 0.51
CA VAL A 102 -3.00 0.08 1.43
C VAL A 102 -3.24 -0.77 2.67
N ASN A 103 -3.64 -0.14 3.76
CA ASN A 103 -3.98 -0.79 5.03
C ASN A 103 -2.92 -1.78 5.50
N ASN A 104 -1.67 -1.33 5.52
CA ASN A 104 -0.52 -2.12 5.91
C ASN A 104 -0.47 -2.26 7.43
N CYS A 105 -0.98 -3.36 7.97
CA CYS A 105 -1.14 -3.60 9.41
C CYS A 105 -0.04 -4.51 9.96
N ALA A 106 -0.15 -5.82 9.79
CA ALA A 106 0.85 -6.76 10.29
C ALA A 106 2.19 -6.62 9.54
N MET A 107 3.29 -6.91 10.25
CA MET A 107 4.64 -6.82 9.68
C MET A 107 5.53 -7.97 10.14
N GLY A 108 6.58 -8.21 9.38
CA GLY A 108 7.62 -9.17 9.70
C GLY A 108 8.91 -8.89 8.96
N VAL A 109 9.97 -9.62 9.35
CA VAL A 109 11.28 -9.57 8.68
C VAL A 109 11.65 -10.98 8.25
N THR A 110 12.06 -11.14 7.00
CA THR A 110 12.51 -12.43 6.48
C THR A 110 13.93 -12.75 6.96
N PRO A 111 14.32 -14.04 6.99
CA PRO A 111 15.70 -14.42 7.33
C PRO A 111 16.77 -13.82 6.40
N TRP A 112 16.38 -13.41 5.19
CA TRP A 112 17.29 -12.75 4.21
C TRP A 112 17.25 -11.22 4.27
N GLY A 113 16.53 -10.64 5.24
CA GLY A 113 16.60 -9.21 5.56
C GLY A 113 15.64 -8.31 4.80
N THR A 114 14.60 -8.86 4.15
CA THR A 114 13.52 -8.06 3.59
C THR A 114 12.41 -7.83 4.60
N TYR A 115 11.67 -6.73 4.42
CA TYR A 115 10.51 -6.37 5.22
C TYR A 115 9.23 -6.90 4.57
N LEU A 116 8.37 -7.52 5.37
CA LEU A 116 7.03 -7.96 4.97
C LEU A 116 5.99 -7.06 5.61
N THR A 117 4.96 -6.72 4.87
CA THR A 117 3.77 -6.03 5.39
C THR A 117 2.52 -6.63 4.77
N CYS A 118 1.43 -6.69 5.54
CA CYS A 118 0.18 -7.33 5.12
C CYS A 118 -0.88 -6.26 4.88
N GLU A 119 -1.52 -6.33 3.73
CA GLU A 119 -2.70 -5.51 3.42
C GLU A 119 -3.92 -6.12 4.13
N GLU A 120 -4.46 -5.40 5.10
CA GLU A 120 -5.69 -5.78 5.79
C GLU A 120 -6.88 -5.14 5.09
N ASN A 121 -7.90 -4.82 5.64
CA ASN A 121 -9.15 -4.10 5.28
C ASN A 121 -9.20 -3.41 3.89
N PHE A 122 -8.47 -3.94 2.90
CA PHE A 122 -8.33 -3.35 1.55
C PHE A 122 -9.67 -3.13 0.84
N ASN A 123 -10.66 -3.96 1.15
CA ASN A 123 -12.02 -3.87 0.61
C ASN A 123 -12.69 -2.52 0.94
N GLY A 124 -12.32 -1.91 2.05
CA GLY A 124 -12.90 -0.64 2.51
C GLY A 124 -12.55 0.57 1.65
N TYR A 125 -11.52 0.49 0.84
CA TYR A 125 -11.10 1.56 -0.08
C TYR A 125 -11.89 1.59 -1.39
N PHE A 126 -12.58 0.49 -1.70
CA PHE A 126 -13.32 0.32 -2.95
C PHE A 126 -14.80 0.59 -2.78
N LYS A 127 -15.38 1.27 -3.77
CA LYS A 127 -16.82 1.27 -3.98
C LYS A 127 -17.21 -0.04 -4.66
N GLY A 128 -18.05 -0.85 -4.03
CA GLY A 128 -18.56 -2.08 -4.59
C GLY A 128 -19.83 -1.87 -5.43
N PRO A 129 -20.25 -2.89 -6.20
CA PRO A 129 -21.51 -2.87 -6.90
C PRO A 129 -22.71 -3.05 -5.94
N PRO A 130 -23.92 -2.58 -6.31
CA PRO A 130 -25.14 -2.78 -5.51
C PRO A 130 -25.47 -4.27 -5.30
N ALA A 131 -25.08 -5.13 -6.26
CA ALA A 131 -25.26 -6.57 -6.19
C ALA A 131 -23.89 -7.27 -6.36
N PRO A 132 -23.09 -7.37 -5.30
CA PRO A 132 -21.76 -7.97 -5.38
C PRO A 132 -21.85 -9.47 -5.65
N SER A 133 -20.87 -9.99 -6.42
CA SER A 133 -20.69 -11.43 -6.67
C SER A 133 -20.41 -12.19 -5.36
N ALA A 134 -20.39 -13.53 -5.44
CA ALA A 134 -20.04 -14.35 -4.27
C ALA A 134 -18.65 -14.04 -3.74
N ASP A 135 -17.66 -13.86 -4.63
CA ASP A 135 -16.30 -13.53 -4.25
C ASP A 135 -16.16 -12.11 -3.69
N GLN A 136 -16.85 -11.14 -4.28
CA GLN A 136 -16.89 -9.77 -3.76
C GLN A 136 -17.53 -9.71 -2.37
N LYS A 137 -18.58 -10.50 -2.11
CA LYS A 137 -19.17 -10.65 -0.77
C LYS A 137 -18.18 -11.28 0.20
N ARG A 138 -17.45 -12.29 -0.24
CA ARG A 138 -16.43 -12.96 0.56
C ARG A 138 -15.30 -12.00 0.96
N TYR A 139 -14.92 -11.06 0.09
CA TYR A 139 -13.97 -9.98 0.41
C TYR A 139 -14.55 -8.91 1.33
N GLY A 140 -15.86 -8.92 1.56
CA GLY A 140 -16.55 -7.89 2.33
C GLY A 140 -16.73 -6.58 1.55
N LEU A 141 -16.75 -6.65 0.21
CA LEU A 141 -16.96 -5.48 -0.63
C LEU A 141 -18.39 -4.97 -0.48
N THR A 142 -18.55 -3.70 -0.17
CA THR A 142 -19.84 -3.03 -0.02
C THR A 142 -19.93 -1.81 -0.94
N GLU A 143 -21.18 -1.35 -1.18
CA GLU A 143 -21.41 -0.20 -2.06
C GLU A 143 -20.72 1.09 -1.60
N LYS A 144 -20.52 1.25 -0.29
CA LYS A 144 -19.93 2.47 0.29
C LYS A 144 -18.47 2.31 0.73
N GLY A 145 -17.94 1.07 0.74
CA GLY A 145 -16.66 0.80 1.39
C GLY A 145 -16.67 1.25 2.86
N PHE A 146 -15.54 1.75 3.34
CA PHE A 146 -15.41 2.34 4.70
C PHE A 146 -15.46 3.89 4.67
N GLY A 147 -15.87 4.49 3.56
CA GLY A 147 -16.08 5.92 3.46
C GLY A 147 -14.85 6.74 3.05
N PHE A 148 -13.77 6.11 2.59
CA PHE A 148 -12.60 6.82 2.06
C PHE A 148 -12.90 7.65 0.81
N ARG A 149 -13.92 7.25 0.02
CA ARG A 149 -14.40 8.00 -1.15
C ARG A 149 -13.36 8.25 -2.23
N TRP A 150 -12.29 7.45 -2.30
CA TRP A 150 -11.24 7.61 -3.32
C TRP A 150 -11.78 7.45 -4.74
N HIS A 151 -12.78 6.59 -4.94
CA HIS A 151 -13.44 6.33 -6.21
C HIS A 151 -14.05 7.57 -6.87
N GLU A 152 -14.30 8.64 -6.11
CA GLU A 152 -14.87 9.88 -6.66
C GLU A 152 -13.86 10.66 -7.50
N HIS A 153 -12.55 10.45 -7.29
CA HIS A 153 -11.45 11.12 -7.99
C HIS A 153 -10.37 10.18 -8.54
N ASP A 154 -10.46 8.88 -8.23
CA ASP A 154 -9.61 7.84 -8.80
C ASP A 154 -10.49 6.62 -9.11
N GLU A 155 -10.92 6.53 -10.37
CA GLU A 155 -11.90 5.52 -10.82
C GLU A 155 -11.46 4.07 -10.63
N ARG A 156 -10.15 3.80 -10.48
CA ARG A 156 -9.67 2.43 -10.22
C ARG A 156 -10.20 1.86 -8.90
N PHE A 157 -10.61 2.70 -7.96
CA PHE A 157 -11.28 2.30 -6.71
C PHE A 157 -12.80 2.13 -6.84
N ASP A 158 -13.36 2.27 -8.04
CA ASP A 158 -14.75 1.90 -8.34
C ASP A 158 -14.81 0.49 -8.95
N ALA A 159 -15.09 -0.51 -8.13
CA ALA A 159 -15.18 -1.90 -8.57
C ALA A 159 -16.39 -2.19 -9.47
N THR A 160 -17.30 -1.24 -9.66
CA THR A 160 -18.35 -1.37 -10.69
C THR A 160 -17.80 -1.13 -12.09
N ARG A 161 -16.72 -0.36 -12.20
CA ARG A 161 -16.04 -0.01 -13.47
C ARG A 161 -14.75 -0.83 -13.67
N HIS A 162 -14.04 -1.11 -12.57
CA HIS A 162 -12.76 -1.82 -12.54
C HIS A 162 -12.83 -3.03 -11.60
N PRO A 163 -13.64 -4.07 -11.92
CA PRO A 163 -13.95 -5.16 -11.00
C PRO A 163 -12.72 -5.97 -10.56
N ASN A 164 -11.69 -6.05 -11.39
CA ASN A 164 -10.48 -6.80 -11.09
C ASN A 164 -9.45 -6.02 -10.24
N GLU A 165 -9.61 -4.71 -10.10
CA GLU A 165 -8.62 -3.93 -9.32
C GLU A 165 -8.61 -4.36 -7.86
N VAL A 166 -9.76 -4.68 -7.26
CA VAL A 166 -9.85 -5.14 -5.87
C VAL A 166 -9.10 -6.44 -5.62
N ASN A 167 -9.02 -7.35 -6.61
CA ASN A 167 -8.32 -8.63 -6.51
C ASN A 167 -6.79 -8.48 -6.40
N ARG A 168 -6.28 -7.29 -6.66
CA ARG A 168 -4.86 -6.95 -6.68
C ARG A 168 -4.35 -6.47 -5.31
N PHE A 169 -5.24 -6.48 -4.30
CA PHE A 169 -4.98 -6.11 -2.91
C PHE A 169 -5.32 -7.25 -1.95
N GLY A 170 -4.94 -7.12 -0.69
CA GLY A 170 -5.09 -8.17 0.32
C GLY A 170 -3.93 -9.16 0.34
N TRP A 171 -2.76 -8.76 -0.12
CA TRP A 171 -1.57 -9.59 -0.24
C TRP A 171 -0.51 -9.25 0.79
N VAL A 172 0.45 -10.15 0.97
CA VAL A 172 1.70 -9.83 1.65
C VAL A 172 2.61 -9.07 0.70
N VAL A 173 3.09 -7.92 1.12
CA VAL A 173 4.00 -7.08 0.32
C VAL A 173 5.42 -7.20 0.88
N GLU A 174 6.35 -7.66 0.05
CA GLU A 174 7.76 -7.77 0.39
C GLU A 174 8.54 -6.56 -0.15
N ILE A 175 9.32 -5.94 0.71
CA ILE A 175 10.13 -4.76 0.43
C ILE A 175 11.57 -5.07 0.82
N ASP A 176 12.51 -4.92 -0.11
CA ASP A 176 13.93 -4.89 0.24
C ASP A 176 14.33 -3.48 0.68
N PRO A 177 14.53 -3.22 1.98
CA PRO A 177 14.79 -1.88 2.47
C PRO A 177 16.15 -1.35 2.02
N TRP A 178 17.10 -2.23 1.67
CA TRP A 178 18.45 -1.89 1.24
C TRP A 178 18.56 -1.58 -0.26
N ARG A 179 17.51 -1.89 -1.03
CA ARG A 179 17.47 -1.68 -2.47
C ARG A 179 16.37 -0.69 -2.87
N PRO A 180 16.66 0.63 -2.79
CA PRO A 180 15.65 1.65 -3.06
C PRO A 180 15.12 1.64 -4.50
N ASP A 181 15.91 1.12 -5.44
CA ASP A 181 15.55 1.03 -6.87
C ASP A 181 14.65 -0.19 -7.19
N GLN A 182 14.49 -1.11 -6.25
CA GLN A 182 13.63 -2.27 -6.44
C GLN A 182 12.17 -1.93 -6.10
N GLN A 183 11.28 -2.33 -6.99
CA GLN A 183 9.84 -2.27 -6.71
C GLN A 183 9.48 -3.26 -5.60
N PRO A 184 8.55 -2.90 -4.70
CA PRO A 184 7.91 -3.85 -3.79
C PRO A 184 7.27 -5.01 -4.55
N VAL A 185 7.15 -6.15 -3.90
CA VAL A 185 6.60 -7.37 -4.51
C VAL A 185 5.40 -7.85 -3.70
N LYS A 186 4.23 -7.89 -4.33
CA LYS A 186 3.05 -8.57 -3.75
C LYS A 186 3.21 -10.07 -3.95
N ARG A 187 3.18 -10.81 -2.85
CA ARG A 187 3.29 -12.26 -2.79
C ARG A 187 1.89 -12.87 -2.73
N THR A 188 1.47 -13.51 -3.83
CA THR A 188 0.15 -14.14 -3.96
C THR A 188 0.19 -15.62 -3.67
#